data_afe7e7dabadb8472885992827776d508
#
_entry.id   afe7e7dabadb8472885992827776d508
#
_cell.length_a   1.000
_cell.length_b   1.000
_cell.length_c   1.000
_cell.angle_alpha   90.00
_cell.angle_beta   90.00
_cell.angle_gamma   90.00
#
_symmetry.space_group_name_H-M   'P 1'
#
loop_
_entity.id
_entity.type
_entity.pdbx_description
1 polymer ?
#
loop_
_entity_poly.entity_id
_entity_poly.type
_entity_poly.pdbx_seq_one_letter_code
_entity_poly.pdbx_strand_id
1 'polypeptide(L)'
;IIIVSSIGGLKSSTVIGTYNISKAADIMLVKNLAAEFGPHNVRTNAIAPGLFKTDFARALWENPEILKQSTATCPLRRIGEPDEIGGAAVFLASSAGTFVNGHTLVIDGGSTA
;
A
#
# COMPACT_ATOMS: atom_id res chain seq x y z
N ILE A 1 -3.99 -4.16 -14.09
CA ILE A 1 -4.29 -4.80 -12.79
C ILE A 1 -3.70 -3.94 -11.67
N ILE A 2 -4.47 -3.72 -10.60
CA ILE A 2 -3.99 -3.03 -9.39
C ILE A 2 -4.27 -3.94 -8.20
N ILE A 3 -3.24 -4.25 -7.41
CA ILE A 3 -3.35 -5.06 -6.19
C ILE A 3 -3.10 -4.15 -4.99
N VAL A 4 -4.02 -4.14 -4.04
CA VAL A 4 -3.85 -3.38 -2.79
C VAL A 4 -3.12 -4.25 -1.76
N SER A 5 -1.83 -3.96 -1.58
CA SER A 5 -0.97 -4.56 -0.58
C SER A 5 -0.97 -3.74 0.73
N SER A 6 0.17 -3.47 1.29
CA SER A 6 0.40 -2.66 2.51
C SER A 6 1.89 -2.34 2.64
N ILE A 7 2.22 -1.28 3.37
CA ILE A 7 3.59 -1.09 3.86
C ILE A 7 4.05 -2.24 4.77
N GLY A 8 3.13 -3.01 5.34
CA GLY A 8 3.45 -4.27 6.03
C GLY A 8 4.14 -5.31 5.15
N GLY A 9 3.96 -5.27 3.84
CA GLY A 9 4.70 -6.11 2.89
C GLY A 9 6.13 -5.63 2.63
N LEU A 10 6.50 -4.44 3.10
CA LEU A 10 7.81 -3.80 2.89
C LEU A 10 8.67 -3.76 4.16
N LYS A 11 8.06 -3.95 5.33
CA LYS A 11 8.75 -3.89 6.63
C LYS A 11 8.28 -4.99 7.57
N SER A 12 9.13 -5.34 8.53
CA SER A 12 8.80 -6.33 9.56
C SER A 12 7.86 -5.78 10.63
N SER A 13 7.20 -6.70 11.34
CA SER A 13 6.41 -6.42 12.54
C SER A 13 6.51 -7.60 13.51
N THR A 14 6.58 -7.31 14.80
CA THR A 14 6.53 -8.32 15.86
C THR A 14 5.09 -8.70 16.24
N VAL A 15 4.08 -8.00 15.70
CA VAL A 15 2.66 -8.18 16.06
C VAL A 15 1.84 -8.80 14.94
N ILE A 16 2.07 -8.38 13.69
CA ILE A 16 1.27 -8.76 12.52
C ILE A 16 2.09 -9.51 11.46
N GLY A 17 3.02 -10.38 11.89
CA GLY A 17 3.97 -11.06 10.98
C GLY A 17 3.29 -11.83 9.85
N THR A 18 2.24 -12.61 10.12
CA THR A 18 1.52 -13.37 9.09
C THR A 18 0.85 -12.45 8.05
N TYR A 19 0.27 -11.34 8.51
CA TYR A 19 -0.27 -10.31 7.61
C TYR A 19 0.83 -9.74 6.71
N ASN A 20 1.99 -9.40 7.28
CA ASN A 20 3.12 -8.86 6.53
C ASN A 20 3.61 -9.82 5.45
N ILE A 21 3.67 -11.13 5.76
CA ILE A 21 4.04 -12.17 4.78
C ILE A 21 3.03 -12.19 3.62
N SER A 22 1.73 -12.15 3.92
CA SER A 22 0.71 -12.13 2.88
C SER A 22 0.83 -10.90 1.98
N LYS A 23 1.13 -9.73 2.56
CA LYS A 23 1.29 -8.48 1.81
C LYS A 23 2.59 -8.43 1.01
N ALA A 24 3.66 -9.07 1.48
CA ALA A 24 4.86 -9.28 0.70
C ALA A 24 4.62 -10.22 -0.50
N ALA A 25 3.79 -11.24 -0.31
CA ALA A 25 3.38 -12.14 -1.40
C ALA A 25 2.58 -11.38 -2.49
N ASP A 26 1.69 -10.45 -2.12
CA ASP A 26 0.99 -9.57 -3.06
C ASP A 26 1.98 -8.76 -3.93
N ILE A 27 3.04 -8.22 -3.31
CA ILE A 27 4.07 -7.44 -4.03
C ILE A 27 4.84 -8.32 -5.01
N MET A 28 5.18 -9.56 -4.62
CA MET A 28 5.86 -10.49 -5.52
C MET A 28 4.93 -10.96 -6.65
N LEU A 29 3.65 -11.21 -6.36
CA LEU A 29 2.63 -11.53 -7.36
C LEU A 29 2.54 -10.43 -8.43
N VAL A 30 2.52 -9.17 -8.03
CA VAL A 30 2.53 -8.01 -8.96
C VAL A 30 3.73 -8.06 -9.90
N LYS A 31 4.93 -8.34 -9.39
CA LYS A 31 6.15 -8.43 -10.22
C LYS A 31 6.08 -9.56 -11.23
N ASN A 32 5.58 -10.72 -10.79
CA ASN A 32 5.43 -11.89 -11.66
C ASN A 32 4.40 -11.63 -12.77
N LEU A 33 3.21 -11.11 -12.41
CA LEU A 33 2.18 -10.78 -13.39
C LEU A 33 2.63 -9.69 -14.37
N ALA A 34 3.37 -8.70 -13.90
CA ALA A 34 3.93 -7.65 -14.75
C ALA A 34 4.92 -8.20 -15.78
N ALA A 35 5.76 -9.16 -15.37
CA ALA A 35 6.71 -9.82 -16.27
C ALA A 35 6.00 -10.75 -17.26
N GLU A 36 5.06 -11.56 -16.79
CA GLU A 36 4.35 -12.55 -17.60
C GLU A 36 3.41 -11.92 -18.63
N PHE A 37 2.62 -10.93 -18.21
CA PHE A 37 1.58 -10.32 -19.05
C PHE A 37 1.96 -8.98 -19.68
N GLY A 38 3.12 -8.42 -19.34
CA GLY A 38 3.66 -7.21 -19.96
C GLY A 38 3.75 -7.28 -21.49
N PRO A 39 4.22 -8.39 -22.10
CA PRO A 39 4.21 -8.56 -23.54
C PRO A 39 2.82 -8.48 -24.20
N HIS A 40 1.76 -8.70 -23.44
CA HIS A 40 0.37 -8.57 -23.87
C HIS A 40 -0.22 -7.18 -23.56
N ASN A 41 0.62 -6.21 -23.20
CA ASN A 41 0.22 -4.86 -22.83
C ASN A 41 -0.71 -4.81 -21.59
N VAL A 42 -0.58 -5.79 -20.69
CA VAL A 42 -1.27 -5.81 -19.41
C VAL A 42 -0.31 -5.33 -18.32
N ARG A 43 -0.57 -4.15 -17.79
CA ARG A 43 0.20 -3.59 -16.68
C ARG A 43 -0.35 -4.09 -15.33
N THR A 44 0.54 -4.46 -14.42
CA THR A 44 0.20 -4.88 -13.06
C THR A 44 1.04 -4.12 -12.06
N ASN A 45 0.38 -3.41 -11.13
CA ASN A 45 1.04 -2.62 -10.10
C ASN A 45 0.40 -2.86 -8.74
N ALA A 46 1.13 -2.57 -7.68
CA ALA A 46 0.61 -2.56 -6.31
C ALA A 46 0.45 -1.14 -5.79
N ILE A 47 -0.52 -0.96 -4.89
CA ILE A 47 -0.58 0.16 -3.96
C ILE A 47 -0.25 -0.40 -2.58
N ALA A 48 0.67 0.22 -1.85
CA ALA A 48 1.05 -0.15 -0.48
C ALA A 48 0.67 0.99 0.49
N PRO A 49 -0.55 0.97 1.04
CA PRO A 49 -0.97 1.97 2.00
C PRO A 49 -0.26 1.83 3.35
N GLY A 50 -0.06 2.96 4.03
CA GLY A 50 0.18 3.03 5.46
C GLY A 50 -1.10 2.83 6.26
N LEU A 51 -1.19 3.47 7.44
CA LEU A 51 -2.43 3.46 8.23
C LEU A 51 -3.42 4.47 7.66
N PHE A 52 -4.60 3.97 7.29
CA PHE A 52 -5.74 4.74 6.78
C PHE A 52 -6.97 4.54 7.67
N LYS A 53 -7.84 5.55 7.74
CA LYS A 53 -9.07 5.54 8.52
C LYS A 53 -10.16 4.74 7.80
N THR A 54 -10.01 3.43 7.78
CA THR A 54 -10.96 2.49 7.17
C THR A 54 -11.63 1.63 8.23
N ASP A 55 -12.78 1.04 7.91
CA ASP A 55 -13.45 0.09 8.81
C ASP A 55 -12.58 -1.12 9.13
N PHE A 56 -11.82 -1.61 8.15
CA PHE A 56 -10.85 -2.69 8.33
C PHE A 56 -9.79 -2.37 9.39
N ALA A 57 -9.31 -1.13 9.44
CA ALA A 57 -8.30 -0.69 10.38
C ALA A 57 -8.88 -0.07 11.66
N ARG A 58 -10.19 -0.15 11.89
CA ARG A 58 -10.91 0.53 12.98
C ARG A 58 -10.27 0.29 14.35
N ALA A 59 -9.94 -0.95 14.68
CA ALA A 59 -9.30 -1.30 15.96
C ALA A 59 -7.95 -0.59 16.19
N LEU A 60 -7.28 -0.14 15.13
CA LEU A 60 -6.00 0.56 15.22
C LEU A 60 -6.18 2.07 15.42
N TRP A 61 -7.13 2.69 14.72
CA TRP A 61 -7.29 4.15 14.80
C TRP A 61 -8.30 4.61 15.86
N GLU A 62 -9.21 3.74 16.34
CA GLU A 62 -10.04 4.02 17.50
C GLU A 62 -9.31 3.87 18.83
N ASN A 63 -8.17 3.15 18.87
CA ASN A 63 -7.34 3.04 20.06
C ASN A 63 -6.41 4.26 20.17
N PRO A 64 -6.56 5.14 21.20
CA PRO A 64 -5.78 6.38 21.30
C PRO A 64 -4.27 6.16 21.38
N GLU A 65 -3.81 5.10 22.05
CA GLU A 65 -2.38 4.81 22.20
C GLU A 65 -1.76 4.34 20.87
N ILE A 66 -2.47 3.45 20.16
CA ILE A 66 -2.00 2.98 18.84
C ILE A 66 -2.00 4.13 17.84
N LEU A 67 -3.06 4.95 17.83
CA LEU A 67 -3.15 6.12 16.96
C LEU A 67 -2.02 7.11 17.24
N LYS A 68 -1.78 7.43 18.52
CA LYS A 68 -0.71 8.32 18.96
C LYS A 68 0.67 7.80 18.51
N GLN A 69 0.94 6.51 18.69
CA GLN A 69 2.19 5.90 18.26
C GLN A 69 2.34 5.95 16.73
N SER A 70 1.29 5.60 15.99
CA SER A 70 1.31 5.59 14.52
C SER A 70 1.53 7.00 13.95
N THR A 71 0.86 8.01 14.52
CA THR A 71 1.03 9.40 14.08
C THR A 71 2.38 10.00 14.52
N ALA A 72 2.94 9.56 15.64
CA ALA A 72 4.26 10.00 16.09
C ALA A 72 5.39 9.53 15.16
N THR A 73 5.23 8.36 14.55
CA THR A 73 6.22 7.78 13.62
C THR A 73 5.97 8.16 12.15
N CYS A 74 4.80 8.67 11.83
CA CYS A 74 4.48 9.16 10.49
C CYS A 74 5.00 10.60 10.30
N PRO A 75 5.84 10.89 9.30
CA PRO A 75 6.32 12.25 9.04
C PRO A 75 5.22 13.28 8.84
N LEU A 76 4.11 12.94 8.18
CA LEU A 76 2.96 13.85 8.03
C LEU A 76 2.10 13.99 9.30
N ARG A 77 2.45 13.28 10.41
CA ARG A 77 1.81 13.39 11.74
C ARG A 77 0.29 13.12 11.75
N ARG A 78 -0.18 12.34 10.80
CA ARG A 78 -1.59 11.93 10.70
C ARG A 78 -1.71 10.55 10.05
N ILE A 79 -2.87 9.94 10.15
CA ILE A 79 -3.26 8.81 9.30
C ILE A 79 -3.86 9.32 7.99
N GLY A 80 -3.93 8.45 6.98
CA GLY A 80 -4.53 8.78 5.69
C GLY A 80 -6.07 8.68 5.74
N GLU A 81 -6.73 9.46 4.89
CA GLU A 81 -8.16 9.31 4.61
C GLU A 81 -8.37 8.41 3.38
N PRO A 82 -9.44 7.59 3.32
CA PRO A 82 -9.65 6.62 2.23
C PRO A 82 -9.59 7.23 0.83
N ASP A 83 -10.09 8.42 0.63
CA ASP A 83 -10.13 9.11 -0.68
C ASP A 83 -8.71 9.43 -1.21
N GLU A 84 -7.71 9.52 -0.33
CA GLU A 84 -6.33 9.79 -0.73
C GLU A 84 -5.68 8.62 -1.50
N ILE A 85 -6.25 7.41 -1.42
CA ILE A 85 -5.84 6.26 -2.25
C ILE A 85 -6.40 6.36 -3.67
N GLY A 86 -7.56 6.99 -3.84
CA GLY A 86 -8.26 7.05 -5.12
C GLY A 86 -7.41 7.67 -6.23
N GLY A 87 -6.71 8.76 -5.94
CA GLY A 87 -5.81 9.42 -6.91
C GLY A 87 -4.69 8.51 -7.43
N ALA A 88 -4.11 7.68 -6.55
CA ALA A 88 -3.09 6.72 -6.94
C ALA A 88 -3.65 5.61 -7.83
N ALA A 89 -4.85 5.11 -7.53
CA ALA A 89 -5.51 4.11 -8.36
C ALA A 89 -5.83 4.68 -9.74
N VAL A 90 -6.33 5.91 -9.82
CA VAL A 90 -6.58 6.61 -11.09
C VAL A 90 -5.28 6.81 -11.87
N PHE A 91 -4.19 7.26 -11.23
CA PHE A 91 -2.89 7.38 -11.88
C PHE A 91 -2.44 6.06 -12.51
N LEU A 92 -2.45 4.97 -11.75
CA LEU A 92 -2.03 3.66 -12.23
C LEU A 92 -2.94 3.09 -13.32
N ALA A 93 -4.25 3.40 -13.29
CA ALA A 93 -5.23 2.90 -14.25
C ALA A 93 -5.27 3.73 -15.56
N SER A 94 -4.90 5.00 -15.50
CA SER A 94 -5.04 5.96 -16.61
C SER A 94 -3.86 5.95 -17.58
N SER A 95 -3.95 6.78 -18.62
CA SER A 95 -2.87 7.05 -19.56
C SER A 95 -1.64 7.68 -18.92
N ALA A 96 -1.76 8.33 -17.77
CA ALA A 96 -0.62 8.88 -17.01
C ALA A 96 0.33 7.79 -16.50
N GLY A 97 -0.19 6.58 -16.27
CA GLY A 97 0.58 5.42 -15.79
C GLY A 97 1.00 4.42 -16.87
N THR A 98 0.94 4.75 -18.15
CA THR A 98 1.16 3.78 -19.26
C THR A 98 2.53 3.11 -19.25
N PHE A 99 3.55 3.74 -18.69
CA PHE A 99 4.89 3.15 -18.57
C PHE A 99 5.22 2.66 -17.17
N VAL A 100 4.21 2.58 -16.28
CA VAL A 100 4.35 2.06 -14.91
C VAL A 100 3.86 0.61 -14.89
N ASN A 101 4.79 -0.34 -14.69
CA ASN A 101 4.50 -1.78 -14.64
C ASN A 101 5.41 -2.47 -13.62
N GLY A 102 4.87 -3.39 -12.82
CA GLY A 102 5.61 -4.12 -11.78
C GLY A 102 5.98 -3.26 -10.56
N HIS A 103 5.43 -2.06 -10.43
CA HIS A 103 5.76 -1.11 -9.38
C HIS A 103 4.86 -1.27 -8.14
N THR A 104 5.43 -0.96 -6.98
CA THR A 104 4.69 -0.82 -5.71
C THR A 104 4.67 0.66 -5.33
N LEU A 105 3.52 1.31 -5.48
CA LEU A 105 3.32 2.71 -5.12
C LEU A 105 2.97 2.81 -3.64
N VAL A 106 3.88 3.35 -2.86
CA VAL A 106 3.70 3.55 -1.41
C VAL A 106 2.93 4.83 -1.15
N ILE A 107 1.91 4.74 -0.28
CA ILE A 107 1.08 5.88 0.16
C ILE A 107 0.93 5.78 1.67
N ASP A 108 1.84 6.38 2.42
CA ASP A 108 1.97 6.14 3.86
C ASP A 108 2.35 7.36 4.70
N GLY A 109 2.30 8.56 4.11
CA GLY A 109 2.70 9.78 4.79
C GLY A 109 4.18 9.84 5.18
N GLY A 110 5.03 9.01 4.56
CA GLY A 110 6.46 8.91 4.82
C GLY A 110 6.84 7.88 5.89
N SER A 111 5.91 7.03 6.34
CA SER A 111 6.17 6.06 7.44
C SER A 111 7.21 4.99 7.10
N THR A 112 7.61 4.86 5.85
CA THR A 112 8.67 3.95 5.38
C THR A 112 9.88 4.68 4.78
N ALA A 113 9.92 6.00 4.87
CA ALA A 113 11.04 6.81 4.37
C ALA A 113 12.28 6.70 5.25
#